data_e45cfb2de04fa6fc95f89e00fbd9e467
#
_entry.id   e45cfb2de04fa6fc95f89e00fbd9e467
#
_cell.length_a   1.000
_cell.length_b   1.000
_cell.length_c   1.000
_cell.angle_alpha   90.00
_cell.angle_beta   90.00
_cell.angle_gamma   90.00
#
_symmetry.space_group_name_H-M   'P 1'
#
loop_
_entity.id
_entity.type
_entity.pdbx_description
1 polymer ?
#
loop_
_entity_poly.entity_id
_entity_poly.type
_entity_poly.pdbx_seq_one_letter_code
_entity_poly.pdbx_strand_id
1 'polypeptide(L)'
;MDIKKAVDLIWENRKYLTDDPKEVLSHLNEEVAESLKALLKGDSDRAKRELEDALSCLLIAIKVFDMDIEEVIIRQIEQMKKRCGNVMIFRNDKVEIFVNGILKGGWSIWGEDDIKEAEKIAKEFGCKIVKS
;
A
#
# COMPACT_ATOMS: atom_id res chain seq x y z
N MET A 1 2.88 13.97 13.40
CA MET A 1 1.66 13.37 13.99
C MET A 1 2.04 12.12 14.77
N ASP A 2 1.52 11.98 15.97
CA ASP A 2 1.65 10.74 16.72
C ASP A 2 0.48 9.81 16.35
N ILE A 3 0.79 8.70 15.68
CA ILE A 3 -0.22 7.76 15.16
C ILE A 3 -1.03 7.09 16.29
N LYS A 4 -0.42 6.79 17.42
CA LYS A 4 -1.12 6.20 18.56
C LYS A 4 -2.17 7.15 19.13
N LYS A 5 -1.81 8.42 19.31
CA LYS A 5 -2.76 9.45 19.77
C LYS A 5 -3.89 9.65 18.78
N ALA A 6 -3.58 9.65 17.47
CA ALA A 6 -4.61 9.77 16.44
C ALA A 6 -5.60 8.61 16.48
N VAL A 7 -5.12 7.39 16.63
CA VAL A 7 -5.98 6.19 16.78
C VAL A 7 -6.85 6.28 18.04
N ASP A 8 -6.29 6.70 19.16
CA ASP A 8 -7.04 6.86 20.39
C ASP A 8 -8.15 7.92 20.29
N LEU A 9 -7.88 9.04 19.60
CA LEU A 9 -8.89 10.07 19.35
C LEU A 9 -10.02 9.56 18.45
N ILE A 10 -9.70 8.78 17.41
CA ILE A 10 -10.70 8.14 16.54
C ILE A 10 -11.54 7.15 17.36
N TRP A 11 -10.89 6.35 18.20
CA TRP A 11 -11.56 5.39 19.06
C TRP A 11 -12.54 6.06 20.02
N GLU A 12 -12.12 7.12 20.71
CA GLU A 12 -12.94 7.86 21.68
C GLU A 12 -14.15 8.53 21.03
N ASN A 13 -14.02 8.94 19.78
CA ASN A 13 -15.07 9.66 19.03
C ASN A 13 -15.81 8.79 18.01
N ARG A 14 -15.65 7.47 18.10
CA ARG A 14 -16.29 6.57 17.14
C ARG A 14 -17.81 6.65 17.19
N LYS A 15 -18.41 6.56 16.00
CA LYS A 15 -19.87 6.63 15.82
C LYS A 15 -20.57 5.39 16.37
N TYR A 16 -19.99 4.21 16.16
CA TYR A 16 -20.55 2.95 16.61
C TYR A 16 -19.78 2.43 17.80
N LEU A 17 -20.49 2.21 18.93
CA LEU A 17 -19.89 1.82 20.21
C LEU A 17 -19.81 0.30 20.38
N THR A 18 -19.70 -0.44 19.30
CA THR A 18 -19.60 -1.89 19.35
C THR A 18 -18.15 -2.34 19.55
N ASP A 19 -17.96 -3.39 20.34
CA ASP A 19 -16.69 -4.09 20.51
C ASP A 19 -16.70 -5.47 19.85
N ASP A 20 -17.79 -5.80 19.13
CA ASP A 20 -17.90 -7.06 18.40
C ASP A 20 -17.04 -7.00 17.12
N PRO A 21 -15.99 -7.85 17.00
CA PRO A 21 -15.14 -7.85 15.83
C PRO A 21 -15.88 -8.05 14.50
N LYS A 22 -16.95 -8.83 14.51
CA LYS A 22 -17.76 -9.10 13.30
C LYS A 22 -18.50 -7.84 12.84
N GLU A 23 -19.09 -7.10 13.77
CA GLU A 23 -19.79 -5.86 13.45
C GLU A 23 -18.81 -4.79 12.97
N VAL A 24 -17.66 -4.66 13.61
CA VAL A 24 -16.63 -3.68 13.23
C VAL A 24 -16.14 -3.96 11.80
N LEU A 25 -15.85 -5.21 11.47
CA LEU A 25 -15.44 -5.58 10.11
C LEU A 25 -16.56 -5.40 9.10
N SER A 26 -17.81 -5.63 9.50
CA SER A 26 -18.96 -5.36 8.65
C SER A 26 -19.11 -3.88 8.30
N HIS A 27 -18.91 -2.98 9.26
CA HIS A 27 -18.91 -1.53 9.03
C HIS A 27 -17.78 -1.12 8.07
N LEU A 28 -16.58 -1.66 8.26
CA LEU A 28 -15.46 -1.43 7.35
C LEU A 28 -15.81 -1.85 5.92
N ASN A 29 -16.38 -3.04 5.77
CA ASN A 29 -16.78 -3.57 4.47
C ASN A 29 -17.83 -2.69 3.79
N GLU A 30 -18.81 -2.19 4.55
CA GLU A 30 -19.81 -1.25 4.04
C GLU A 30 -19.20 0.03 3.49
N GLU A 31 -18.28 0.65 4.23
CA GLU A 31 -17.62 1.89 3.81
C GLU A 31 -16.77 1.70 2.55
N VAL A 32 -16.07 0.59 2.45
CA VAL A 32 -15.29 0.25 1.24
C VAL A 32 -16.23 0.03 0.05
N ALA A 33 -17.33 -0.69 0.26
CA ALA A 33 -18.33 -0.93 -0.79
C ALA A 33 -19.00 0.39 -1.25
N GLU A 34 -19.33 1.29 -0.33
CA GLU A 34 -19.88 2.60 -0.64
C GLU A 34 -18.91 3.46 -1.46
N SER A 35 -17.62 3.41 -1.12
CA SER A 35 -16.57 4.11 -1.87
C SER A 35 -16.49 3.62 -3.31
N LEU A 36 -16.44 2.29 -3.51
CA LEU A 36 -16.42 1.69 -4.84
C LEU A 36 -17.67 2.03 -5.64
N LYS A 37 -18.83 1.95 -5.01
CA LYS A 37 -20.12 2.27 -5.63
C LYS A 37 -20.18 3.73 -6.10
N ALA A 38 -19.70 4.66 -5.29
CA ALA A 38 -19.61 6.07 -5.65
C ALA A 38 -18.69 6.28 -6.85
N LEU A 39 -17.53 5.63 -6.85
CA LEU A 39 -16.56 5.71 -7.96
C LEU A 39 -17.14 5.18 -9.27
N LEU A 40 -17.86 4.06 -9.22
CA LEU A 40 -18.52 3.48 -10.39
C LEU A 40 -19.62 4.39 -10.97
N LYS A 41 -20.21 5.25 -10.15
CA LYS A 41 -21.18 6.26 -10.58
C LYS A 41 -20.54 7.57 -11.06
N GLY A 42 -19.22 7.65 -11.05
CA GLY A 42 -18.48 8.83 -11.45
C GLY A 42 -18.40 9.92 -10.37
N ASP A 43 -18.77 9.63 -9.12
CA ASP A 43 -18.68 10.54 -7.99
C ASP A 43 -17.40 10.33 -7.20
N SER A 44 -16.30 10.88 -7.72
CA SER A 44 -14.97 10.75 -7.12
C SER A 44 -14.86 11.43 -5.75
N ASP A 45 -15.52 12.56 -5.55
CA ASP A 45 -15.45 13.27 -4.26
C ASP A 45 -16.16 12.49 -3.16
N ARG A 46 -17.29 11.89 -3.46
CA ARG A 46 -17.98 10.99 -2.53
C ARG A 46 -17.15 9.76 -2.24
N ALA A 47 -16.53 9.16 -3.26
CA ALA A 47 -15.66 8.01 -3.09
C ALA A 47 -14.52 8.30 -2.12
N LYS A 48 -13.91 9.48 -2.18
CA LYS A 48 -12.85 9.90 -1.26
C LYS A 48 -13.36 10.04 0.17
N ARG A 49 -14.55 10.61 0.37
CA ARG A 49 -15.14 10.73 1.72
C ARG A 49 -15.43 9.37 2.34
N GLU A 50 -15.99 8.44 1.57
CA GLU A 50 -16.25 7.09 2.04
C GLU A 50 -14.95 6.32 2.34
N LEU A 51 -13.89 6.60 1.59
CA LEU A 51 -12.57 6.02 1.85
C LEU A 51 -11.97 6.54 3.15
N GLU A 52 -12.17 7.81 3.49
CA GLU A 52 -11.77 8.37 4.79
C GLU A 52 -12.52 7.69 5.94
N ASP A 53 -13.83 7.47 5.76
CA ASP A 53 -14.64 6.74 6.74
C ASP A 53 -14.17 5.28 6.88
N ALA A 54 -13.78 4.65 5.77
CA ALA A 54 -13.20 3.31 5.79
C ALA A 54 -11.89 3.26 6.60
N LEU A 55 -11.04 4.28 6.49
CA LEU A 55 -9.82 4.38 7.30
C LEU A 55 -10.16 4.41 8.80
N SER A 56 -11.13 5.22 9.19
CA SER A 56 -11.57 5.27 10.60
C SER A 56 -12.07 3.92 11.09
N CYS A 57 -12.89 3.24 10.28
CA CYS A 57 -13.37 1.89 10.59
C CYS A 57 -12.23 0.87 10.72
N LEU A 58 -11.22 0.96 9.86
CA LEU A 58 -10.05 0.08 9.92
C LEU A 58 -9.26 0.29 11.20
N LEU A 59 -9.01 1.53 11.60
CA LEU A 59 -8.28 1.85 12.83
C LEU A 59 -9.05 1.40 14.08
N ILE A 60 -10.38 1.52 14.07
CA ILE A 60 -11.24 1.00 15.12
C ILE A 60 -11.15 -0.53 15.19
N ALA A 61 -11.17 -1.21 14.03
CA ALA A 61 -11.02 -2.67 13.96
C ALA A 61 -9.68 -3.13 14.54
N ILE A 62 -8.59 -2.45 14.21
CA ILE A 62 -7.26 -2.75 14.76
C ILE A 62 -7.28 -2.67 16.28
N LYS A 63 -7.96 -1.68 16.84
CA LYS A 63 -8.08 -1.53 18.29
C LYS A 63 -8.96 -2.61 18.92
N VAL A 64 -10.06 -2.99 18.28
CA VAL A 64 -10.95 -4.07 18.75
C VAL A 64 -10.23 -5.42 18.79
N PHE A 65 -9.35 -5.67 17.82
CA PHE A 65 -8.51 -6.88 17.80
C PHE A 65 -7.29 -6.80 18.73
N ASP A 66 -7.17 -5.75 19.54
CA ASP A 66 -6.06 -5.52 20.46
C ASP A 66 -4.69 -5.54 19.78
N MET A 67 -4.60 -4.93 18.62
CA MET A 67 -3.37 -4.82 17.85
C MET A 67 -2.73 -3.45 18.06
N ASP A 68 -1.41 -3.40 18.12
CA ASP A 68 -0.66 -2.15 18.18
C ASP A 68 -0.44 -1.61 16.78
N ILE A 69 -0.91 -0.39 16.51
CA ILE A 69 -0.87 0.21 15.17
C ILE A 69 0.56 0.41 14.65
N GLU A 70 1.50 0.77 15.50
CA GLU A 70 2.90 0.94 15.07
C GLU A 70 3.52 -0.39 14.66
N GLU A 71 3.29 -1.45 15.44
CA GLU A 71 3.76 -2.79 15.09
C GLU A 71 3.13 -3.31 13.80
N VAL A 72 1.83 -3.06 13.60
CA VAL A 72 1.13 -3.42 12.36
C VAL A 72 1.77 -2.72 11.16
N ILE A 73 2.04 -1.43 11.27
CA ILE A 73 2.68 -0.65 10.20
C ILE A 73 4.08 -1.19 9.90
N ILE A 74 4.88 -1.45 10.94
CA ILE A 74 6.24 -1.99 10.78
C ILE A 74 6.20 -3.34 10.06
N ARG A 75 5.31 -4.25 10.48
CA ARG A 75 5.17 -5.56 9.82
C ARG A 75 4.74 -5.43 8.36
N GLN A 76 3.84 -4.49 8.05
CA GLN A 76 3.41 -4.25 6.68
C GLN A 76 4.55 -3.69 5.81
N ILE A 77 5.35 -2.77 6.34
CA ILE A 77 6.52 -2.26 5.64
C ILE A 77 7.50 -3.40 5.32
N GLU A 78 7.78 -4.27 6.27
CA GLU A 78 8.66 -5.42 6.07
C GLU A 78 8.11 -6.39 5.03
N GLN A 79 6.82 -6.68 5.07
CA GLN A 79 6.17 -7.54 4.07
C GLN A 79 6.21 -6.92 2.67
N MET A 80 6.00 -5.62 2.55
CA MET A 80 6.07 -4.91 1.28
C MET A 80 7.48 -4.97 0.69
N LYS A 81 8.50 -4.78 1.52
CA LYS A 81 9.90 -4.91 1.10
C LYS A 81 10.19 -6.31 0.55
N LYS A 82 9.71 -7.35 1.22
CA LYS A 82 9.87 -8.74 0.77
C LYS A 82 9.14 -9.02 -0.54
N ARG A 83 7.92 -8.47 -0.71
CA ARG A 83 7.11 -8.65 -1.92
C ARG A 83 7.68 -7.90 -3.12
N CYS A 84 8.19 -6.69 -2.91
CA CYS A 84 8.81 -5.89 -3.96
C CYS A 84 10.10 -6.55 -4.46
N GLY A 85 10.85 -7.25 -3.59
CA GLY A 85 12.05 -7.97 -3.96
C GLY A 85 13.04 -7.09 -4.71
N ASN A 86 13.59 -7.64 -5.79
CA ASN A 86 14.46 -6.93 -6.69
C ASN A 86 13.64 -6.32 -7.83
N VAL A 87 13.82 -5.03 -8.08
CA VAL A 87 13.11 -4.29 -9.14
C VAL A 87 14.11 -3.65 -10.08
N MET A 88 13.90 -3.81 -11.37
CA MET A 88 14.66 -3.13 -12.41
C MET A 88 13.74 -2.12 -13.10
N ILE A 89 14.10 -0.85 -13.06
CA ILE A 89 13.32 0.23 -13.64
C ILE A 89 14.00 0.70 -14.94
N PHE A 90 13.28 0.58 -16.05
CA PHE A 90 13.69 1.12 -17.33
C PHE A 90 13.16 2.54 -17.49
N ARG A 91 14.08 3.48 -17.57
CA ARG A 91 13.80 4.88 -17.90
C ARG A 91 14.34 5.14 -19.30
N ASN A 92 13.99 6.26 -19.90
CA ASN A 92 14.26 6.57 -21.32
C ASN A 92 15.64 6.10 -21.85
N ASP A 93 16.70 6.38 -21.10
CA ASP A 93 18.08 6.14 -21.53
C ASP A 93 18.93 5.38 -20.50
N LYS A 94 18.29 4.89 -19.45
CA LYS A 94 18.99 4.18 -18.37
C LYS A 94 18.15 3.11 -17.71
N VAL A 95 18.85 2.17 -17.08
CA VAL A 95 18.27 1.15 -16.20
C VAL A 95 18.78 1.35 -14.80
N GLU A 96 17.90 1.25 -13.83
CA GLU A 96 18.24 1.30 -12.40
C GLU A 96 17.77 0.03 -11.72
N ILE A 97 18.62 -0.55 -10.86
CA ILE A 97 18.30 -1.75 -10.09
C ILE A 97 18.10 -1.39 -8.62
N PHE A 98 16.96 -1.77 -8.09
CA PHE A 98 16.61 -1.61 -6.68
C PHE A 98 16.50 -2.99 -6.03
N VAL A 99 17.17 -3.15 -4.89
CA VAL A 99 17.07 -4.33 -4.05
C VAL A 99 16.40 -3.93 -2.75
N ASN A 100 15.21 -4.47 -2.47
CA ASN A 100 14.41 -4.10 -1.30
C ASN A 100 14.17 -2.60 -1.17
N GLY A 101 13.93 -1.93 -2.30
CA GLY A 101 13.66 -0.49 -2.36
C GLY A 101 14.89 0.41 -2.33
N ILE A 102 16.10 -0.14 -2.28
CA ILE A 102 17.36 0.61 -2.25
C ILE A 102 18.05 0.53 -3.61
N LEU A 103 18.40 1.69 -4.17
CA LEU A 103 19.16 1.76 -5.42
C LEU A 103 20.54 1.12 -5.25
N LYS A 104 20.80 0.05 -6.01
CA LYS A 104 22.06 -0.70 -5.96
C LYS A 104 22.98 -0.44 -7.15
N GLY A 105 22.44 0.02 -8.26
CA GLY A 105 23.22 0.29 -9.44
C GLY A 105 22.36 0.66 -10.63
N GLY A 106 23.02 0.99 -11.73
CA GLY A 106 22.36 1.31 -12.97
C GLY A 106 23.38 1.54 -14.08
N TRP A 107 22.90 1.56 -15.31
CA TRP A 107 23.70 1.84 -16.49
C TRP A 107 22.89 2.50 -17.59
N SER A 108 23.59 3.11 -18.53
CA SER A 108 22.96 3.76 -19.67
C SER A 108 22.56 2.74 -20.73
N ILE A 109 21.46 3.03 -21.41
CA ILE A 109 20.96 2.25 -22.55
C ILE A 109 21.28 3.02 -23.83
N TRP A 110 22.03 2.40 -24.73
CA TRP A 110 22.45 2.97 -26.01
C TRP A 110 21.73 2.36 -27.21
N GLY A 111 21.10 1.19 -27.05
CA GLY A 111 20.39 0.50 -28.11
C GLY A 111 19.61 -0.69 -27.62
N GLU A 112 18.96 -1.41 -28.57
CA GLU A 112 18.14 -2.59 -28.25
C GLU A 112 18.92 -3.73 -27.60
N ASP A 113 20.20 -3.89 -27.96
CA ASP A 113 21.04 -4.94 -27.38
C ASP A 113 21.21 -4.72 -25.85
N ASP A 114 21.34 -3.47 -25.43
CA ASP A 114 21.44 -3.13 -24.00
C ASP A 114 20.15 -3.46 -23.27
N ILE A 115 19.00 -3.24 -23.92
CA ILE A 115 17.68 -3.57 -23.34
C ILE A 115 17.56 -5.09 -23.18
N LYS A 116 17.94 -5.87 -24.18
CA LYS A 116 17.90 -7.35 -24.13
C LYS A 116 18.81 -7.89 -23.04
N GLU A 117 19.99 -7.33 -22.89
CA GLU A 117 20.94 -7.71 -21.85
C GLU A 117 20.40 -7.38 -20.47
N ALA A 118 19.79 -6.19 -20.31
CA ALA A 118 19.15 -5.81 -19.06
C ALA A 118 17.99 -6.75 -18.67
N GLU A 119 17.15 -7.12 -19.65
CA GLU A 119 16.06 -8.09 -19.44
C GLU A 119 16.60 -9.47 -19.02
N LYS A 120 17.70 -9.90 -19.61
CA LYS A 120 18.38 -11.16 -19.24
C LYS A 120 18.89 -11.12 -17.81
N ILE A 121 19.51 -10.02 -17.41
CA ILE A 121 20.01 -9.80 -16.03
C ILE A 121 18.82 -9.79 -15.06
N ALA A 122 17.74 -9.11 -15.41
CA ALA A 122 16.53 -9.10 -14.58
C ALA A 122 16.00 -10.51 -14.33
N LYS A 123 15.98 -11.34 -15.36
CA LYS A 123 15.54 -12.73 -15.24
C LYS A 123 16.46 -13.56 -14.38
N GLU A 124 17.77 -13.41 -14.52
CA GLU A 124 18.77 -14.13 -13.73
C GLU A 124 18.70 -13.79 -12.24
N PHE A 125 18.46 -12.53 -11.91
CA PHE A 125 18.38 -12.04 -10.52
C PHE A 125 16.97 -11.97 -9.96
N GLY A 126 15.98 -12.47 -10.68
CA GLY A 126 14.59 -12.47 -10.24
C GLY A 126 14.01 -11.07 -10.04
N CYS A 127 14.46 -10.10 -10.84
CA CYS A 127 13.94 -8.74 -10.77
C CYS A 127 12.58 -8.61 -11.46
N LYS A 128 11.66 -7.87 -10.84
CA LYS A 128 10.46 -7.38 -11.51
C LYS A 128 10.86 -6.22 -12.42
N ILE A 129 10.41 -6.23 -13.66
CA ILE A 129 10.68 -5.16 -14.63
C ILE A 129 9.56 -4.13 -14.59
N VAL A 130 9.93 -2.86 -14.44
CA VAL A 130 9.02 -1.71 -14.51
C VAL A 130 9.53 -0.78 -15.60
N LYS A 131 8.67 -0.47 -16.57
CA LYS A 131 8.96 0.47 -17.66
C LYS A 131 8.19 1.76 -17.41
N SER A 132 8.90 2.87 -17.36
CA SER A 132 8.28 4.18 -17.18
C SER A 132 8.34 5.03 -18.44
#